data_96c61e6ad9e6337509cbe5448e9670d1
#
_entry.id   96c61e6ad9e6337509cbe5448e9670d1
#
_cell.length_a   1.000
_cell.length_b   1.000
_cell.length_c   1.000
_cell.angle_alpha   90.00
_cell.angle_beta   90.00
_cell.angle_gamma   90.00
#
_symmetry.space_group_name_H-M   'P 1'
#
loop_
_entity.id
_entity.type
_entity.pdbx_description
1 polymer ?
#
loop_
_entity_poly.entity_id
_entity_poly.type
_entity_poly.pdbx_seq_one_letter_code
_entity_poly.pdbx_strand_id
1 'polypeptide(L)'
;SKFQDFWTNKILNPHHKILAEDEIDEIARILDKRAKGNKPGSVHVANLNINPGAMRKMFNDIKNNAPLAKIMKDIFLESNQEKRGGLIDQLYKNNKKKPRKINQLTTPEAIPINAMLCAWDPKKNISIASLRHREMLIDHFEFEGDTDFKNDSDGEKIVKSNDQIINGFKSLGLK
;
A
#
# COMPACT_ATOMS: atom_id res chain seq x y z
N SER A 1 0.47 -0.30 -15.08
CA SER A 1 0.67 1.01 -14.40
C SER A 1 2.16 1.27 -14.21
N LYS A 2 2.55 2.53 -14.05
CA LYS A 2 3.96 2.89 -13.76
C LYS A 2 4.53 2.14 -12.55
N PHE A 3 3.72 1.86 -11.54
CA PHE A 3 4.13 1.08 -10.39
C PHE A 3 4.36 -0.40 -10.75
N GLN A 4 3.50 -1.00 -11.58
CA GLN A 4 3.69 -2.37 -12.07
C GLN A 4 4.97 -2.50 -12.89
N ASP A 5 5.23 -1.52 -13.77
CA ASP A 5 6.44 -1.48 -14.59
C ASP A 5 7.70 -1.36 -13.72
N PHE A 6 7.67 -0.46 -12.73
CA PHE A 6 8.75 -0.32 -11.76
C PHE A 6 8.97 -1.64 -10.98
N TRP A 7 7.90 -2.25 -10.49
CA TRP A 7 7.98 -3.49 -9.73
C TRP A 7 8.62 -4.62 -10.55
N THR A 8 8.17 -4.80 -11.78
CA THR A 8 8.66 -5.85 -12.68
C THR A 8 10.12 -5.61 -13.08
N ASN A 9 10.43 -4.39 -13.50
CA ASN A 9 11.73 -4.10 -14.13
C ASN A 9 12.83 -3.81 -13.10
N LYS A 10 12.48 -3.38 -11.88
CA LYS A 10 13.45 -3.01 -10.85
C LYS A 10 13.43 -3.97 -9.65
N ILE A 11 12.26 -4.23 -9.07
CA ILE A 11 12.15 -5.05 -7.85
C ILE A 11 12.37 -6.52 -8.18
N LEU A 12 11.69 -7.07 -9.17
CA LEU A 12 11.77 -8.50 -9.52
C LEU A 12 12.95 -8.84 -10.43
N ASN A 13 13.60 -7.86 -11.03
CA ASN A 13 14.71 -8.09 -11.94
C ASN A 13 15.98 -8.57 -11.17
N PRO A 14 16.44 -9.82 -11.35
CA PRO A 14 17.59 -10.34 -10.61
C PRO A 14 18.91 -9.67 -10.98
N HIS A 15 19.00 -9.06 -12.15
CA HIS A 15 20.20 -8.33 -12.62
C HIS A 15 20.30 -6.92 -12.03
N HIS A 16 19.22 -6.40 -11.45
CA HIS A 16 19.20 -5.10 -10.79
C HIS A 16 19.45 -5.29 -9.29
N LYS A 17 20.65 -5.00 -8.79
CA LYS A 17 21.04 -5.38 -7.42
C LYS A 17 20.56 -4.40 -6.34
N ILE A 18 20.72 -3.11 -6.56
CA ILE A 18 20.40 -2.05 -5.59
C ILE A 18 19.68 -0.93 -6.33
N LEU A 19 18.65 -0.37 -5.73
CA LEU A 19 17.94 0.80 -6.27
C LEU A 19 18.80 2.05 -6.08
N ALA A 20 19.04 2.77 -7.18
CA ALA A 20 19.74 4.04 -7.18
C ALA A 20 18.84 5.18 -6.61
N GLU A 21 19.40 6.37 -6.36
CA GLU A 21 18.65 7.49 -5.80
C GLU A 21 17.52 7.98 -6.71
N ASP A 22 17.80 8.08 -8.00
CA ASP A 22 16.83 8.48 -9.02
C ASP A 22 15.68 7.48 -9.14
N GLU A 23 15.93 6.17 -8.95
CA GLU A 23 14.92 5.14 -8.91
C GLU A 23 14.05 5.21 -7.64
N ILE A 24 14.65 5.58 -6.51
CA ILE A 24 13.90 5.87 -5.28
C ILE A 24 13.04 7.13 -5.46
N ASP A 25 13.58 8.15 -6.11
CA ASP A 25 12.81 9.36 -6.44
C ASP A 25 11.66 9.05 -7.42
N GLU A 26 11.87 8.13 -8.36
CA GLU A 26 10.82 7.65 -9.28
C GLU A 26 9.68 6.99 -8.50
N ILE A 27 9.99 6.01 -7.63
CA ILE A 27 8.97 5.32 -6.84
C ILE A 27 8.30 6.27 -5.85
N ALA A 28 9.04 7.20 -5.26
CA ALA A 28 8.48 8.23 -4.40
C ALA A 28 7.45 9.11 -5.13
N ARG A 29 7.75 9.53 -6.36
CA ARG A 29 6.80 10.29 -7.19
C ARG A 29 5.55 9.52 -7.56
N ILE A 30 5.65 8.20 -7.67
CA ILE A 30 4.49 7.32 -7.93
C ILE A 30 3.60 7.19 -6.68
N LEU A 31 4.20 7.05 -5.50
CA LEU A 31 3.49 6.69 -4.27
C LEU A 31 3.13 7.87 -3.38
N ASP A 32 3.87 8.98 -3.43
CA ASP A 32 3.70 10.10 -2.51
C ASP A 32 3.43 11.41 -3.25
N LYS A 33 2.26 12.00 -2.97
CA LYS A 33 1.87 13.30 -3.55
C LYS A 33 2.80 14.46 -3.18
N ARG A 34 3.59 14.34 -2.11
CA ARG A 34 4.55 15.34 -1.63
C ARG A 34 5.95 15.13 -2.16
N ALA A 35 6.19 14.07 -2.94
CA ALA A 35 7.52 13.82 -3.47
C ALA A 35 8.03 14.98 -4.33
N LYS A 36 9.33 15.25 -4.24
CA LYS A 36 10.00 16.29 -5.01
C LYS A 36 9.75 16.12 -6.51
N GLY A 37 9.33 17.17 -7.16
CA GLY A 37 9.04 17.19 -8.59
C GLY A 37 7.57 16.92 -8.95
N ASN A 38 6.73 16.59 -8.01
CA ASN A 38 5.28 16.49 -8.25
C ASN A 38 4.65 17.89 -8.31
N LYS A 39 3.78 18.10 -9.29
CA LYS A 39 3.07 19.36 -9.47
C LYS A 39 1.80 19.38 -8.60
N PRO A 40 1.38 20.56 -8.08
CA PRO A 40 0.08 20.70 -7.45
C PRO A 40 -1.04 20.23 -8.39
N GLY A 41 -2.01 19.49 -7.86
CA GLY A 41 -3.14 18.96 -8.65
C GLY A 41 -2.87 17.67 -9.40
N SER A 42 -1.65 17.13 -9.37
CA SER A 42 -1.41 15.77 -9.87
C SER A 42 -2.17 14.74 -9.02
N VAL A 43 -2.76 13.75 -9.67
CA VAL A 43 -3.42 12.64 -8.97
C VAL A 43 -2.35 11.72 -8.43
N HIS A 44 -2.14 11.76 -7.12
CA HIS A 44 -1.20 10.91 -6.42
C HIS A 44 -1.93 10.04 -5.41
N VAL A 45 -1.39 8.85 -5.23
CA VAL A 45 -2.03 7.79 -4.47
C VAL A 45 -2.17 8.14 -2.99
N ALA A 46 -1.16 8.71 -2.39
CA ALA A 46 -1.17 8.93 -0.95
C ALA A 46 -0.20 10.02 -0.49
N ASN A 47 -0.31 10.36 0.79
CA ASN A 47 0.73 11.06 1.52
C ASN A 47 1.41 10.03 2.43
N LEU A 48 2.51 9.45 1.96
CA LEU A 48 3.19 8.38 2.71
C LEU A 48 3.85 8.87 3.99
N ASN A 49 4.22 10.14 4.03
CA ASN A 49 4.98 10.72 5.15
C ASN A 49 6.21 9.89 5.56
N ILE A 50 6.84 9.23 4.58
CA ILE A 50 8.06 8.46 4.74
C ILE A 50 9.22 9.28 4.18
N ASN A 51 10.27 9.48 4.97
CA ASN A 51 11.44 10.17 4.43
C ASN A 51 12.15 9.35 3.35
N PRO A 52 12.88 10.00 2.41
CA PRO A 52 13.52 9.32 1.28
C PRO A 52 14.49 8.19 1.69
N GLY A 53 15.23 8.37 2.79
CA GLY A 53 16.14 7.34 3.31
C GLY A 53 15.42 6.10 3.81
N ALA A 54 14.30 6.28 4.51
CA ALA A 54 13.47 5.16 4.97
C ALA A 54 12.77 4.45 3.79
N MET A 55 12.34 5.20 2.78
CA MET A 55 11.76 4.64 1.55
C MET A 55 12.79 3.81 0.77
N ARG A 56 14.01 4.35 0.59
CA ARG A 56 15.13 3.62 -0.02
C ARG A 56 15.39 2.30 0.69
N LYS A 57 15.50 2.35 2.03
CA LYS A 57 15.71 1.15 2.84
C LYS A 57 14.60 0.14 2.66
N MET A 58 13.34 0.56 2.74
CA MET A 58 12.18 -0.31 2.60
C MET A 58 12.19 -1.04 1.24
N PHE A 59 12.38 -0.34 0.14
CA PHE A 59 12.39 -0.94 -1.19
C PHE A 59 13.63 -1.81 -1.46
N ASN A 60 14.79 -1.45 -0.95
CA ASN A 60 15.98 -2.31 -1.03
C ASN A 60 15.83 -3.56 -0.15
N ASP A 61 15.20 -3.46 1.03
CA ASP A 61 14.88 -4.63 1.86
C ASP A 61 13.92 -5.59 1.13
N ILE A 62 12.90 -5.07 0.46
CA ILE A 62 11.98 -5.88 -0.36
C ILE A 62 12.75 -6.55 -1.50
N LYS A 63 13.55 -5.78 -2.23
CA LYS A 63 14.30 -6.27 -3.38
C LYS A 63 15.32 -7.36 -3.01
N ASN A 64 16.02 -7.19 -1.90
CA ASN A 64 17.06 -8.11 -1.44
C ASN A 64 16.50 -9.32 -0.65
N ASN A 65 15.18 -9.42 -0.52
CA ASN A 65 14.49 -10.50 0.17
C ASN A 65 13.47 -11.15 -0.76
N ALA A 66 13.90 -12.18 -1.49
CA ALA A 66 13.05 -12.85 -2.48
C ALA A 66 11.69 -13.36 -1.91
N PRO A 67 11.62 -13.97 -0.71
CA PRO A 67 10.36 -14.31 -0.08
C PRO A 67 9.44 -13.07 0.15
N LEU A 68 10.02 -11.93 0.56
CA LEU A 68 9.27 -10.70 0.77
C LEU A 68 8.77 -10.11 -0.55
N ALA A 69 9.61 -10.05 -1.58
CA ALA A 69 9.20 -9.60 -2.90
C ALA A 69 8.10 -10.50 -3.49
N LYS A 70 8.17 -11.81 -3.25
CA LYS A 70 7.16 -12.78 -3.70
C LYS A 70 5.83 -12.56 -3.00
N ILE A 71 5.78 -12.48 -1.67
CA ILE A 71 4.52 -12.29 -0.95
C ILE A 71 3.86 -10.96 -1.32
N MET A 72 4.64 -9.89 -1.52
CA MET A 72 4.14 -8.61 -2.01
C MET A 72 3.51 -8.73 -3.41
N LYS A 73 4.16 -9.46 -4.33
CA LYS A 73 3.60 -9.74 -5.66
C LYS A 73 2.30 -10.54 -5.57
N ASP A 74 2.28 -11.57 -4.72
CA ASP A 74 1.09 -12.40 -4.52
C ASP A 74 -0.09 -11.55 -3.98
N ILE A 75 0.16 -10.64 -3.02
CA ILE A 75 -0.82 -9.68 -2.52
C ILE A 75 -1.38 -8.79 -3.64
N PHE A 76 -0.51 -8.28 -4.53
CA PHE A 76 -0.94 -7.42 -5.63
C PHE A 76 -1.80 -8.14 -6.67
N LEU A 77 -1.52 -9.41 -6.93
CA LEU A 77 -2.19 -10.22 -7.95
C LEU A 77 -3.45 -10.93 -7.44
N GLU A 78 -3.57 -11.12 -6.12
CA GLU A 78 -4.72 -11.83 -5.56
C GLU A 78 -6.01 -11.02 -5.74
N SER A 79 -7.00 -11.63 -6.37
CA SER A 79 -8.30 -11.01 -6.61
C SER A 79 -9.35 -11.37 -5.55
N ASN A 80 -9.17 -12.48 -4.85
CA ASN A 80 -10.03 -12.87 -3.75
C ASN A 80 -9.64 -12.09 -2.50
N GLN A 81 -10.58 -11.33 -1.93
CA GLN A 81 -10.32 -10.42 -0.81
C GLN A 81 -9.91 -11.15 0.47
N GLU A 82 -10.57 -12.25 0.81
CA GLU A 82 -10.22 -13.04 1.99
C GLU A 82 -8.79 -13.60 1.90
N LYS A 83 -8.44 -14.18 0.74
CA LYS A 83 -7.07 -14.67 0.50
C LYS A 83 -6.05 -13.53 0.52
N ARG A 84 -6.38 -12.38 -0.07
CA ARG A 84 -5.52 -11.19 -0.02
C ARG A 84 -5.30 -10.72 1.42
N GLY A 85 -6.35 -10.66 2.23
CA GLY A 85 -6.27 -10.36 3.66
C GLY A 85 -5.33 -11.32 4.39
N GLY A 86 -5.48 -12.62 4.18
CA GLY A 86 -4.60 -13.65 4.74
C GLY A 86 -3.13 -13.49 4.34
N LEU A 87 -2.84 -13.14 3.08
CA LEU A 87 -1.47 -12.85 2.63
C LEU A 87 -0.88 -11.60 3.30
N ILE A 88 -1.70 -10.57 3.49
CA ILE A 88 -1.29 -9.35 4.21
C ILE A 88 -1.00 -9.68 5.67
N ASP A 89 -1.83 -10.47 6.34
CA ASP A 89 -1.59 -10.91 7.72
C ASP A 89 -0.29 -11.71 7.85
N GLN A 90 -0.02 -12.59 6.88
CA GLN A 90 1.25 -13.31 6.82
C GLN A 90 2.44 -12.35 6.65
N LEU A 91 2.32 -11.33 5.80
CA LEU A 91 3.33 -10.28 5.65
C LEU A 91 3.57 -9.56 6.97
N TYR A 92 2.52 -9.11 7.64
CA TYR A 92 2.62 -8.42 8.92
C TYR A 92 3.27 -9.31 10.01
N LYS A 93 2.84 -10.56 10.11
CA LYS A 93 3.42 -11.55 11.03
C LYS A 93 4.93 -11.75 10.80
N ASN A 94 5.32 -11.93 9.55
CA ASN A 94 6.72 -12.17 9.18
C ASN A 94 7.60 -10.93 9.38
N ASN A 95 7.01 -9.75 9.27
CA ASN A 95 7.75 -8.48 9.33
C ASN A 95 7.73 -7.83 10.74
N LYS A 96 6.85 -8.26 11.65
CA LYS A 96 6.76 -7.77 13.05
C LYS A 96 8.06 -7.94 13.87
N LYS A 97 8.92 -8.87 13.48
CA LYS A 97 10.21 -9.14 14.16
C LYS A 97 11.29 -8.07 13.90
N LYS A 98 11.06 -7.14 12.98
CA LYS A 98 12.03 -6.08 12.69
C LYS A 98 11.78 -4.86 13.58
N PRO A 99 12.84 -4.19 14.08
CA PRO A 99 12.67 -2.96 14.87
C PRO A 99 11.85 -1.91 14.11
N ARG A 100 10.98 -1.19 14.79
CA ARG A 100 10.06 -0.19 14.20
C ARG A 100 10.78 0.86 13.32
N LYS A 101 12.02 1.22 13.65
CA LYS A 101 12.85 2.13 12.83
C LYS A 101 13.26 1.56 11.46
N ILE A 102 13.15 0.23 11.30
CA ILE A 102 13.58 -0.48 10.09
C ILE A 102 12.36 -0.92 9.28
N ASN A 103 11.21 -1.08 9.93
CA ASN A 103 10.02 -1.65 9.33
C ASN A 103 9.01 -0.55 8.98
N GLN A 104 9.24 0.13 7.86
CA GLN A 104 8.27 1.09 7.34
C GLN A 104 7.15 0.43 6.51
N LEU A 105 7.29 -0.84 6.12
CA LEU A 105 6.35 -1.54 5.26
C LEU A 105 5.04 -1.89 5.98
N THR A 106 5.15 -2.44 7.20
CA THR A 106 4.00 -2.90 7.99
C THR A 106 3.76 -1.97 9.19
N THR A 107 3.20 -0.82 8.94
CA THR A 107 2.83 0.14 9.97
C THR A 107 1.41 -0.12 10.46
N PRO A 108 1.04 0.27 11.70
CA PRO A 108 -0.33 0.12 12.22
C PRO A 108 -1.39 0.79 11.34
N GLU A 109 -1.04 1.91 10.68
CA GLU A 109 -1.91 2.64 9.77
C GLU A 109 -1.95 2.07 8.34
N ALA A 110 -1.16 1.05 8.06
CA ALA A 110 -1.07 0.37 6.76
C ALA A 110 -0.78 1.28 5.54
N ILE A 111 -0.29 2.50 5.77
CA ILE A 111 -0.14 3.51 4.71
C ILE A 111 0.68 2.99 3.52
N PRO A 112 1.87 2.37 3.69
CA PRO A 112 2.66 1.91 2.55
C PRO A 112 1.96 0.82 1.75
N ILE A 113 1.33 -0.14 2.42
CA ILE A 113 0.62 -1.24 1.74
C ILE A 113 -0.56 -0.71 0.94
N ASN A 114 -1.40 0.13 1.54
CA ASN A 114 -2.55 0.73 0.87
C ASN A 114 -2.13 1.62 -0.31
N ALA A 115 -1.06 2.39 -0.18
CA ALA A 115 -0.53 3.21 -1.27
C ALA A 115 -0.04 2.34 -2.43
N MET A 116 0.68 1.25 -2.15
CA MET A 116 1.15 0.33 -3.18
C MET A 116 0.00 -0.42 -3.86
N LEU A 117 -1.01 -0.87 -3.12
CA LEU A 117 -2.21 -1.49 -3.67
C LEU A 117 -2.95 -0.53 -4.63
N CYS A 118 -3.13 0.73 -4.22
CA CYS A 118 -3.75 1.74 -5.08
C CYS A 118 -2.88 2.05 -6.31
N ALA A 119 -1.57 2.17 -6.19
CA ALA A 119 -0.67 2.39 -7.31
C ALA A 119 -0.63 1.18 -8.28
N TRP A 120 -0.82 -0.03 -7.76
CA TRP A 120 -0.91 -1.25 -8.55
C TRP A 120 -2.18 -1.30 -9.39
N ASP A 121 -3.33 -1.11 -8.75
CA ASP A 121 -4.63 -1.10 -9.41
C ASP A 121 -5.55 -0.01 -8.81
N PRO A 122 -5.52 1.21 -9.36
CA PRO A 122 -6.31 2.33 -8.85
C PRO A 122 -7.81 2.21 -9.12
N LYS A 123 -8.24 1.24 -9.94
CA LYS A 123 -9.67 0.95 -10.17
C LYS A 123 -10.27 0.11 -9.05
N LYS A 124 -9.45 -0.65 -8.34
CA LYS A 124 -9.88 -1.56 -7.28
C LYS A 124 -9.48 -1.12 -5.88
N ASN A 125 -8.58 -0.14 -5.76
CA ASN A 125 -8.06 0.29 -4.47
C ASN A 125 -8.12 1.81 -4.35
N ILE A 126 -8.67 2.27 -3.23
CA ILE A 126 -8.82 3.72 -2.96
C ILE A 126 -7.49 4.37 -2.60
N SER A 127 -7.39 5.67 -2.87
CA SER A 127 -6.20 6.48 -2.56
C SER A 127 -6.09 6.89 -1.08
N ILE A 128 -7.08 6.56 -0.26
CA ILE A 128 -7.05 6.82 1.19
C ILE A 128 -6.22 5.71 1.83
N ALA A 129 -4.95 6.01 2.11
CA ALA A 129 -3.99 5.01 2.54
C ALA A 129 -4.02 4.69 4.04
N SER A 130 -4.32 5.68 4.91
CA SER A 130 -4.37 5.46 6.36
C SER A 130 -5.65 4.76 6.79
N LEU A 131 -5.54 3.68 7.57
CA LEU A 131 -6.69 2.99 8.16
C LEU A 131 -7.52 3.90 9.05
N ARG A 132 -6.87 4.78 9.83
CA ARG A 132 -7.57 5.78 10.64
C ARG A 132 -8.45 6.70 9.80
N HIS A 133 -7.94 7.17 8.65
CA HIS A 133 -8.75 8.02 7.76
C HIS A 133 -9.88 7.24 7.10
N ARG A 134 -9.69 5.94 6.84
CA ARG A 134 -10.77 5.07 6.33
C ARG A 134 -11.88 4.89 7.35
N GLU A 135 -11.52 4.61 8.61
CA GLU A 135 -12.46 4.53 9.73
C GLU A 135 -13.28 5.82 9.85
N MET A 136 -12.59 6.98 9.95
CA MET A 136 -13.27 8.29 10.03
C MET A 136 -14.21 8.55 8.84
N LEU A 137 -13.85 8.10 7.65
CA LEU A 137 -14.68 8.27 6.46
C LEU A 137 -15.91 7.36 6.50
N ILE A 138 -15.74 6.10 6.88
CA ILE A 138 -16.83 5.13 7.04
C ILE A 138 -17.83 5.63 8.08
N ASP A 139 -17.35 6.08 9.23
CA ASP A 139 -18.18 6.61 10.30
C ASP A 139 -18.92 7.89 9.88
N HIS A 140 -18.22 8.82 9.19
CA HIS A 140 -18.79 10.11 8.79
C HIS A 140 -19.92 9.96 7.77
N PHE A 141 -19.77 9.04 6.82
CA PHE A 141 -20.77 8.78 5.78
C PHE A 141 -21.73 7.63 6.10
N GLU A 142 -21.55 7.00 7.26
CA GLU A 142 -22.35 5.85 7.71
C GLU A 142 -22.39 4.73 6.64
N PHE A 143 -21.23 4.47 6.01
CA PHE A 143 -21.16 3.43 4.98
C PHE A 143 -21.41 2.05 5.56
N GLU A 144 -22.40 1.35 5.01
CA GLU A 144 -22.70 -0.03 5.41
C GLU A 144 -21.54 -0.98 5.09
N GLY A 145 -21.24 -1.91 6.03
CA GLY A 145 -20.22 -2.94 5.90
C GLY A 145 -19.87 -3.59 7.23
N ASP A 146 -18.87 -4.46 7.18
CA ASP A 146 -18.50 -5.34 8.30
C ASP A 146 -17.05 -5.11 8.79
N THR A 147 -16.41 -3.99 8.43
CA THR A 147 -15.07 -3.67 8.92
C THR A 147 -15.10 -3.36 10.41
N ASP A 148 -14.43 -4.19 11.21
CA ASP A 148 -14.23 -3.95 12.64
C ASP A 148 -12.77 -3.48 12.87
N PHE A 149 -12.55 -2.17 12.93
CA PHE A 149 -11.21 -1.60 13.13
C PHE A 149 -10.59 -1.97 14.48
N LYS A 150 -11.36 -2.50 15.42
CA LYS A 150 -10.86 -2.91 16.74
C LYS A 150 -10.42 -4.37 16.73
N ASN A 151 -11.22 -5.27 16.14
CA ASN A 151 -11.05 -6.72 16.29
C ASN A 151 -10.56 -7.43 15.02
N ASP A 152 -10.80 -6.88 13.82
CA ASP A 152 -10.29 -7.45 12.58
C ASP A 152 -8.75 -7.50 12.57
N SER A 153 -8.20 -8.46 11.85
CA SER A 153 -6.76 -8.53 11.57
C SER A 153 -6.30 -7.35 10.71
N ASP A 154 -4.98 -7.13 10.61
CA ASP A 154 -4.42 -6.07 9.77
C ASP A 154 -4.85 -6.24 8.29
N GLY A 155 -4.84 -7.48 7.80
CA GLY A 155 -5.27 -7.80 6.44
C GLY A 155 -6.76 -7.58 6.22
N GLU A 156 -7.60 -8.02 7.15
CA GLU A 156 -9.05 -7.81 7.08
C GLU A 156 -9.42 -6.33 7.08
N LYS A 157 -8.82 -5.52 7.98
CA LYS A 157 -9.02 -4.07 8.00
C LYS A 157 -8.71 -3.42 6.65
N ILE A 158 -7.60 -3.83 6.03
CA ILE A 158 -7.16 -3.28 4.75
C ILE A 158 -8.16 -3.62 3.64
N VAL A 159 -8.56 -4.88 3.51
CA VAL A 159 -9.40 -5.31 2.39
C VAL A 159 -10.86 -4.91 2.59
N LYS A 160 -11.43 -5.14 3.77
CA LYS A 160 -12.83 -4.80 4.08
C LYS A 160 -13.08 -3.29 3.97
N SER A 161 -12.24 -2.45 4.61
CA SER A 161 -12.42 -0.99 4.55
C SER A 161 -12.29 -0.43 3.14
N ASN A 162 -11.45 -1.02 2.30
CA ASN A 162 -11.35 -0.65 0.90
C ASN A 162 -12.68 -0.86 0.17
N ASP A 163 -13.25 -2.05 0.31
CA ASP A 163 -14.47 -2.43 -0.39
C ASP A 163 -15.70 -1.69 0.18
N GLN A 164 -15.76 -1.53 1.49
CA GLN A 164 -16.81 -0.78 2.16
C GLN A 164 -16.88 0.67 1.65
N ILE A 165 -15.75 1.35 1.55
CA ILE A 165 -15.68 2.72 1.03
C ILE A 165 -16.03 2.78 -0.46
N ILE A 166 -15.51 1.86 -1.29
CA ILE A 166 -15.84 1.81 -2.72
C ILE A 166 -17.35 1.61 -2.91
N ASN A 167 -17.94 0.68 -2.18
CA ASN A 167 -19.37 0.39 -2.27
C ASN A 167 -20.22 1.54 -1.72
N GLY A 168 -19.78 2.15 -0.62
CA GLY A 168 -20.43 3.34 -0.05
C GLY A 168 -20.47 4.50 -1.05
N PHE A 169 -19.36 4.82 -1.71
CA PHE A 169 -19.38 5.87 -2.74
C PHE A 169 -20.22 5.51 -3.96
N LYS A 170 -20.24 4.25 -4.38
CA LYS A 170 -21.13 3.80 -5.47
C LYS A 170 -22.60 3.96 -5.10
N SER A 171 -23.00 3.67 -3.86
CA SER A 171 -24.39 3.87 -3.38
C SER A 171 -24.81 5.34 -3.41
N LEU A 172 -23.85 6.27 -3.24
CA LEU A 172 -24.05 7.70 -3.39
C LEU A 172 -24.03 8.19 -4.86
N GLY A 173 -23.91 7.29 -5.84
CA GLY A 173 -23.86 7.62 -7.27
C GLY A 173 -22.51 8.17 -7.75
N LEU A 174 -21.47 8.11 -6.93
CA LEU A 174 -20.12 8.50 -7.32
C LEU A 174 -19.42 7.35 -8.08
N LYS A 175 -18.70 7.72 -9.18
CA LYS A 175 -18.01 6.74 -10.04
C LYS A 175 -16.51 6.77 -9.84
#